data_87bb7952d4e9b591a86319b378e26813
#
_entry.id   87bb7952d4e9b591a86319b378e26813
#
_cell.length_a   1.000
_cell.length_b   1.000
_cell.length_c   1.000
_cell.angle_alpha   90.00
_cell.angle_beta   90.00
_cell.angle_gamma   90.00
#
_symmetry.space_group_name_H-M   'P 1'
#
loop_
_entity.id
_entity.type
_entity.pdbx_description
1 polymer ?
#
loop_
_entity_poly.entity_id
_entity_poly.type
_entity_poly.pdbx_seq_one_letter_code
_entity_poly.pdbx_strand_id
1 'polypeptide(L)'
;MPLLKNPLEQYYLVQGGLKRTDLNDTKADTTTLALSRYWDNSTGWQKAVNLRWSLDHFTQANVTNTTMLIYPGVSVNRTRSRGGLMPSWGDSQRYSVDISDTTWGSDVDFLVLQAQNVWIRTLAERHRFVARGNLGWIETNDFEKVPPDLRFFAGGDRSIRGYKYKGISPRDEDGKLTGASKLATGSLEYQYNVTGKWWGAVFVDSGEAVNDIKQSNFKTGAGIGVRWQSPVGPIKFDLARPIDDKEEHGLQFYIGLGPEL
;
A
#
# COMPACT_ATOMS: atom_id res chain seq x y z
N MET A 1 0.86 10.33 26.12
CA MET A 1 0.96 10.03 27.55
C MET A 1 0.56 8.58 27.77
N PRO A 2 1.40 7.73 28.34
CA PRO A 2 1.03 6.34 28.60
C PRO A 2 0.03 6.27 29.73
N LEU A 3 -1.14 5.73 29.47
CA LEU A 3 -2.19 5.51 30.47
C LEU A 3 -2.21 4.09 31.01
N LEU A 4 -1.26 3.26 30.59
CA LEU A 4 -1.18 1.83 30.89
C LEU A 4 0.08 1.48 31.68
N LYS A 5 0.04 0.40 32.45
CA LYS A 5 1.15 -0.03 33.31
C LYS A 5 2.44 -0.36 32.55
N ASN A 6 2.33 -0.79 31.30
CA ASN A 6 3.47 -1.11 30.45
C ASN A 6 3.41 -0.33 29.12
N PRO A 7 3.98 0.88 29.06
CA PRO A 7 3.91 1.74 27.88
C PRO A 7 4.71 1.23 26.67
N LEU A 8 5.58 0.24 26.83
CA LEU A 8 6.31 -0.39 25.74
C LEU A 8 5.50 -1.47 25.03
N GLU A 9 4.57 -2.10 25.72
CA GLU A 9 3.72 -3.15 25.18
C GLU A 9 2.31 -2.66 24.84
N GLN A 10 1.85 -1.62 25.51
CA GLN A 10 0.52 -1.05 25.30
C GLN A 10 0.57 0.46 25.37
N TYR A 11 -0.07 1.13 24.42
CA TYR A 11 -0.15 2.59 24.43
C TYR A 11 -1.36 3.11 23.63
N TYR A 12 -1.75 4.33 23.94
CA TYR A 12 -2.72 5.08 23.17
C TYR A 12 -2.00 6.12 22.29
N LEU A 13 -2.53 6.30 21.09
CA LEU A 13 -2.05 7.32 20.16
C LEU A 13 -3.24 8.17 19.70
N VAL A 14 -3.11 9.49 19.83
CA VAL A 14 -4.05 10.46 19.26
C VAL A 14 -3.34 11.18 18.14
N GLN A 15 -3.96 11.19 16.96
CA GLN A 15 -3.42 11.82 15.77
C GLN A 15 -4.46 12.76 15.15
N GLY A 16 -3.99 13.90 14.65
CA GLY A 16 -4.78 14.81 13.85
C GLY A 16 -3.99 15.24 12.63
N GLY A 17 -4.66 15.50 11.53
CA GLY A 17 -3.99 15.89 10.30
C GLY A 17 -4.88 16.61 9.32
N LEU A 18 -4.23 17.45 8.52
CA LEU A 18 -4.78 18.09 7.34
C LEU A 18 -3.96 17.63 6.14
N LYS A 19 -4.63 17.19 5.09
CA LYS A 19 -3.97 16.70 3.89
C LYS A 19 -4.63 17.27 2.65
N ARG A 20 -3.83 17.73 1.72
CA ARG A 20 -4.28 18.10 0.38
C ARG A 20 -3.65 17.17 -0.64
N THR A 21 -4.46 16.59 -1.50
CA THR A 21 -4.03 15.70 -2.57
C THR A 21 -4.39 16.32 -3.91
N ASP A 22 -3.42 16.37 -4.81
CA ASP A 22 -3.62 16.72 -6.22
C ASP A 22 -2.70 15.80 -7.04
N LEU A 23 -3.25 14.66 -7.43
CA LEU A 23 -2.49 13.62 -8.13
C LEU A 23 -3.38 12.93 -9.16
N ASN A 24 -2.90 12.82 -10.40
CA ASN A 24 -3.67 12.24 -11.49
C ASN A 24 -5.06 12.91 -11.59
N ASP A 25 -6.14 12.15 -11.48
CA ASP A 25 -7.51 12.63 -11.55
C ASP A 25 -8.16 12.83 -10.17
N THR A 26 -7.35 12.96 -9.13
CA THR A 26 -7.78 13.12 -7.74
C THR A 26 -7.41 14.49 -7.21
N LYS A 27 -8.40 15.21 -6.69
CA LYS A 27 -8.20 16.41 -5.86
C LYS A 27 -8.98 16.23 -4.56
N ALA A 28 -8.29 16.33 -3.44
CA ALA A 28 -8.92 16.12 -2.14
C ALA A 28 -8.33 17.01 -1.06
N ASP A 29 -9.22 17.50 -0.19
CA ASP A 29 -8.89 18.13 1.08
C ASP A 29 -9.43 17.23 2.19
N THR A 30 -8.56 16.70 3.03
CA THR A 30 -8.90 15.75 4.07
C THR A 30 -8.52 16.27 5.44
N THR A 31 -9.46 16.25 6.38
CA THR A 31 -9.22 16.51 7.82
C THR A 31 -9.47 15.20 8.56
N THR A 32 -8.52 14.78 9.38
CA THR A 32 -8.61 13.53 10.12
C THR A 32 -8.32 13.71 11.60
N LEU A 33 -9.04 12.97 12.44
CA LEU A 33 -8.73 12.73 13.84
C LEU A 33 -8.80 11.23 14.08
N ALA A 34 -7.80 10.69 14.78
CA ALA A 34 -7.75 9.27 15.07
C ALA A 34 -7.34 9.03 16.53
N LEU A 35 -8.03 8.09 17.15
CA LEU A 35 -7.65 7.52 18.44
C LEU A 35 -7.34 6.05 18.23
N SER A 36 -6.16 5.63 18.64
CA SER A 36 -5.70 4.26 18.48
C SER A 36 -5.20 3.70 19.81
N ARG A 37 -5.45 2.43 20.02
CA ARG A 37 -4.84 1.66 21.10
C ARG A 37 -4.04 0.51 20.51
N TYR A 38 -2.78 0.41 20.93
CA TYR A 38 -1.83 -0.59 20.45
C TYR A 38 -1.46 -1.57 21.54
N TRP A 39 -1.33 -2.84 21.15
CA TRP A 39 -0.81 -3.91 22.01
C TRP A 39 0.31 -4.62 21.27
N ASP A 40 1.45 -4.72 21.91
CA ASP A 40 2.50 -5.65 21.55
C ASP A 40 2.48 -6.85 22.49
N ASN A 41 2.71 -8.03 21.95
CA ASN A 41 2.81 -9.23 22.76
C ASN A 41 4.11 -10.00 22.46
N SER A 42 4.38 -11.03 23.30
CA SER A 42 5.59 -11.86 23.19
C SER A 42 5.68 -12.67 21.89
N THR A 43 4.60 -12.77 21.12
CA THR A 43 4.58 -13.47 19.83
C THR A 43 5.08 -12.62 18.66
N GLY A 44 5.35 -11.33 18.90
CA GLY A 44 5.80 -10.39 17.88
C GLY A 44 4.67 -9.75 17.05
N TRP A 45 3.41 -10.11 17.31
CA TRP A 45 2.26 -9.48 16.67
C TRP A 45 1.86 -8.21 17.40
N GLN A 46 1.84 -7.10 16.68
CA GLN A 46 1.24 -5.85 17.15
C GLN A 46 -0.21 -5.81 16.72
N LYS A 47 -1.09 -5.57 17.68
CA LYS A 47 -2.53 -5.39 17.45
C LYS A 47 -2.93 -3.96 17.71
N ALA A 48 -3.88 -3.45 16.93
CA ALA A 48 -4.40 -2.11 17.14
C ALA A 48 -5.91 -2.08 16.93
N VAL A 49 -6.57 -1.25 17.72
CA VAL A 49 -7.96 -0.84 17.51
C VAL A 49 -7.94 0.67 17.28
N ASN A 50 -8.61 1.12 16.23
CA ASN A 50 -8.65 2.52 15.84
C ASN A 50 -10.09 3.00 15.79
N LEU A 51 -10.28 4.25 16.20
CA LEU A 51 -11.49 5.00 15.90
C LEU A 51 -11.08 6.26 15.14
N ARG A 52 -11.55 6.39 13.91
CA ARG A 52 -11.22 7.51 13.03
C ARG A 52 -12.43 8.34 12.70
N TRP A 53 -12.23 9.64 12.70
CA TRP A 53 -13.14 10.61 12.13
C TRP A 53 -12.43 11.29 10.97
N SER A 54 -13.13 11.46 9.85
CA SER A 54 -12.60 12.23 8.72
C SER A 54 -13.67 13.10 8.08
N LEU A 55 -13.23 14.21 7.54
CA LEU A 55 -14.02 15.06 6.65
C LEU A 55 -13.22 15.24 5.37
N ASP A 56 -13.76 14.74 4.27
CA ASP A 56 -13.12 14.74 2.96
C ASP A 56 -13.98 15.54 1.98
N HIS A 57 -13.38 16.56 1.38
CA HIS A 57 -13.93 17.24 0.22
C HIS A 57 -13.06 16.88 -0.98
N PHE A 58 -13.63 16.22 -1.97
CA PHE A 58 -12.84 15.66 -3.05
C PHE A 58 -13.54 15.66 -4.39
N THR A 59 -12.73 15.68 -5.44
CA THR A 59 -13.13 15.40 -6.82
C THR A 59 -12.31 14.23 -7.31
N GLN A 60 -12.98 13.13 -7.63
CA GLN A 60 -12.37 11.97 -8.27
C GLN A 60 -12.96 11.83 -9.66
N ALA A 61 -12.07 11.82 -10.68
CA ALA A 61 -12.49 11.95 -12.08
C ALA A 61 -13.33 13.23 -12.24
N ASN A 62 -14.62 13.12 -12.55
CA ASN A 62 -15.51 14.28 -12.69
C ASN A 62 -16.57 14.38 -11.58
N VAL A 63 -16.45 13.55 -10.54
CA VAL A 63 -17.43 13.48 -9.45
C VAL A 63 -16.87 14.16 -8.21
N THR A 64 -17.59 15.17 -7.71
CA THR A 64 -17.26 15.92 -6.50
C THR A 64 -18.20 15.53 -5.37
N ASN A 65 -17.63 15.18 -4.22
CA ASN A 65 -18.38 14.86 -3.01
C ASN A 65 -17.70 15.43 -1.77
N THR A 66 -18.49 15.62 -0.72
CA THR A 66 -18.00 15.88 0.63
C THR A 66 -18.52 14.75 1.51
N THR A 67 -17.61 14.01 2.14
CA THR A 67 -17.94 12.84 2.95
C THR A 67 -17.39 12.99 4.35
N MET A 68 -18.26 12.86 5.34
CA MET A 68 -17.89 12.77 6.75
C MET A 68 -18.00 11.31 7.18
N LEU A 69 -16.96 10.81 7.82
CA LEU A 69 -16.87 9.43 8.27
C LEU A 69 -16.53 9.34 9.75
N ILE A 70 -17.17 8.39 10.41
CA ILE A 70 -16.75 7.86 11.70
C ILE A 70 -16.58 6.35 11.48
N TYR A 71 -15.33 5.84 11.52
CA TYR A 71 -15.10 4.46 11.18
C TYR A 71 -14.09 3.79 12.12
N PRO A 72 -14.59 2.83 12.93
CA PRO A 72 -13.72 1.97 13.71
C PRO A 72 -12.97 0.99 12.81
N GLY A 73 -11.81 0.56 13.26
CA GLY A 73 -11.02 -0.42 12.56
C GLY A 73 -10.14 -1.22 13.50
N VAL A 74 -9.73 -2.39 13.04
CA VAL A 74 -8.77 -3.25 13.72
C VAL A 74 -7.65 -3.60 12.75
N SER A 75 -6.43 -3.70 13.28
CA SER A 75 -5.29 -4.13 12.49
C SER A 75 -4.37 -5.03 13.31
N VAL A 76 -3.71 -5.94 12.60
CA VAL A 76 -2.64 -6.76 13.16
C VAL A 76 -1.46 -6.73 12.21
N ASN A 77 -0.25 -6.60 12.76
CA ASN A 77 0.96 -6.66 11.94
C ASN A 77 2.09 -7.32 12.71
N ARG A 78 3.01 -7.87 11.95
CA ARG A 78 4.25 -8.44 12.46
C ARG A 78 5.36 -8.20 11.45
N THR A 79 6.52 -7.80 11.94
CA THR A 79 7.74 -7.70 11.13
C THR A 79 8.85 -8.45 11.84
N ARG A 80 9.48 -9.38 11.12
CA ARG A 80 10.64 -10.14 11.60
C ARG A 80 11.76 -9.97 10.61
N SER A 81 12.98 -9.75 11.09
CA SER A 81 14.13 -9.60 10.20
C SER A 81 15.44 -10.00 10.89
N ARG A 82 16.41 -10.39 10.07
CA ARG A 82 17.80 -10.65 10.45
C ARG A 82 18.72 -10.05 9.41
N GLY A 83 19.84 -9.47 9.83
CA GLY A 83 20.83 -8.92 8.92
C GLY A 83 20.81 -7.41 8.75
N GLY A 84 20.26 -6.68 9.72
CA GLY A 84 20.35 -5.21 9.77
C GLY A 84 19.40 -4.50 8.82
N LEU A 85 19.86 -3.38 8.25
CA LEU A 85 19.05 -2.49 7.42
C LEU A 85 18.71 -3.07 6.04
N MET A 86 19.51 -4.02 5.55
CA MET A 86 19.21 -4.81 4.35
C MET A 86 19.15 -6.27 4.79
N PRO A 87 17.98 -6.76 5.24
CA PRO A 87 17.88 -8.08 5.84
C PRO A 87 18.23 -9.19 4.87
N SER A 88 18.94 -10.20 5.36
CA SER A 88 19.16 -11.44 4.63
C SER A 88 17.97 -12.41 4.74
N TRP A 89 17.21 -12.25 5.81
CA TRP A 89 16.01 -13.00 6.10
C TRP A 89 14.98 -12.09 6.76
N GLY A 90 13.75 -12.20 6.35
CA GLY A 90 12.67 -11.48 7.01
C GLY A 90 11.32 -11.69 6.37
N ASP A 91 10.32 -11.27 7.10
CA ASP A 91 8.95 -11.19 6.61
C ASP A 91 8.17 -10.11 7.36
N SER A 92 7.15 -9.59 6.70
CA SER A 92 6.20 -8.64 7.24
C SER A 92 4.80 -9.02 6.82
N GLN A 93 3.89 -9.08 7.76
CA GLN A 93 2.46 -9.30 7.53
C GLN A 93 1.68 -8.14 8.13
N ARG A 94 0.72 -7.61 7.36
CA ARG A 94 -0.18 -6.56 7.80
C ARG A 94 -1.59 -6.84 7.30
N TYR A 95 -2.54 -6.88 8.23
CA TYR A 95 -3.96 -7.11 7.95
C TYR A 95 -4.78 -6.05 8.64
N SER A 96 -5.78 -5.51 7.96
CA SER A 96 -6.67 -4.50 8.54
C SER A 96 -8.11 -4.66 8.07
N VAL A 97 -9.03 -4.25 8.94
CA VAL A 97 -10.47 -4.19 8.67
C VAL A 97 -10.97 -2.84 9.19
N ASP A 98 -11.62 -2.07 8.33
CA ASP A 98 -12.26 -0.81 8.68
C ASP A 98 -13.75 -0.87 8.31
N ILE A 99 -14.60 -0.35 9.18
CA ILE A 99 -16.06 -0.40 9.01
C ILE A 99 -16.63 1.01 9.19
N SER A 100 -17.54 1.38 8.31
CA SER A 100 -18.35 2.60 8.41
C SER A 100 -19.82 2.28 8.27
N ASP A 101 -20.65 2.96 9.03
CA ASP A 101 -22.10 2.79 9.00
C ASP A 101 -22.81 4.12 9.20
N THR A 102 -23.85 4.36 8.42
CA THR A 102 -24.66 5.56 8.50
C THR A 102 -25.45 5.67 9.80
N THR A 103 -25.70 4.57 10.49
CA THR A 103 -26.44 4.55 11.76
C THR A 103 -25.71 5.28 12.90
N TRP A 104 -24.40 5.40 12.84
CA TRP A 104 -23.62 6.18 13.82
C TRP A 104 -23.07 7.51 13.29
N GLY A 105 -23.61 7.98 12.17
CA GLY A 105 -23.37 9.32 11.65
C GLY A 105 -22.43 9.43 10.46
N SER A 106 -21.91 8.36 9.93
CA SER A 106 -21.14 8.37 8.67
C SER A 106 -22.04 8.64 7.48
N ASP A 107 -21.49 9.25 6.44
CA ASP A 107 -22.25 9.56 5.21
C ASP A 107 -22.38 8.36 4.27
N VAL A 108 -21.61 7.32 4.47
CA VAL A 108 -21.60 6.11 3.62
C VAL A 108 -21.28 4.86 4.44
N ASP A 109 -21.91 3.74 4.06
CA ASP A 109 -21.60 2.43 4.64
C ASP A 109 -20.48 1.77 3.86
N PHE A 110 -19.48 1.22 4.56
CA PHE A 110 -18.45 0.40 3.92
C PHE A 110 -17.80 -0.60 4.87
N LEU A 111 -17.22 -1.61 4.26
CA LEU A 111 -16.26 -2.53 4.84
C LEU A 111 -15.02 -2.52 3.97
N VAL A 112 -13.86 -2.19 4.55
CA VAL A 112 -12.57 -2.21 3.85
C VAL A 112 -11.68 -3.28 4.47
N LEU A 113 -11.27 -4.23 3.64
CA LEU A 113 -10.33 -5.29 3.99
C LEU A 113 -9.02 -5.06 3.24
N GLN A 114 -7.89 -5.14 3.96
CA GLN A 114 -6.57 -5.04 3.36
C GLN A 114 -5.63 -6.10 3.92
N ALA A 115 -4.81 -6.67 3.05
CA ALA A 115 -3.75 -7.60 3.41
C ALA A 115 -2.48 -7.27 2.65
N GLN A 116 -1.35 -7.26 3.35
CA GLN A 116 -0.03 -7.02 2.77
C GLN A 116 0.97 -7.99 3.35
N ASN A 117 1.76 -8.63 2.50
CA ASN A 117 2.81 -9.55 2.90
C ASN A 117 4.08 -9.29 2.11
N VAL A 118 5.22 -9.37 2.80
CA VAL A 118 6.55 -9.28 2.20
C VAL A 118 7.40 -10.40 2.77
N TRP A 119 8.17 -11.08 1.92
CA TRP A 119 9.12 -12.14 2.33
C TRP A 119 10.48 -11.87 1.71
N ILE A 120 11.53 -12.06 2.52
CA ILE A 120 12.92 -11.97 2.10
C ILE A 120 13.62 -13.24 2.52
N ARG A 121 14.30 -13.89 1.57
CA ARG A 121 15.12 -15.08 1.82
C ARG A 121 16.40 -14.98 1.00
N THR A 122 17.52 -15.26 1.64
CA THR A 122 18.85 -15.25 1.00
C THR A 122 19.45 -16.64 1.05
N LEU A 123 19.88 -17.14 -0.11
CA LEU A 123 20.57 -18.41 -0.25
C LEU A 123 22.02 -18.18 -0.61
N ALA A 124 22.91 -19.00 -0.02
CA ALA A 124 24.36 -18.96 -0.28
C ALA A 124 24.97 -17.55 -0.18
N GLU A 125 24.40 -16.69 0.68
CA GLU A 125 24.84 -15.31 0.96
C GLU A 125 24.78 -14.34 -0.23
N ARG A 126 24.61 -14.84 -1.45
CA ARG A 126 24.63 -14.04 -2.68
C ARG A 126 23.32 -13.97 -3.45
N HIS A 127 22.39 -14.85 -3.15
CA HIS A 127 21.12 -14.95 -3.87
C HIS A 127 19.98 -14.52 -2.94
N ARG A 128 19.46 -13.34 -3.17
CA ARG A 128 18.42 -12.75 -2.33
C ARG A 128 17.11 -12.68 -3.10
N PHE A 129 16.06 -13.23 -2.51
CA PHE A 129 14.71 -13.27 -3.08
C PHE A 129 13.79 -12.39 -2.26
N VAL A 130 13.03 -11.53 -2.93
CA VAL A 130 12.01 -10.69 -2.33
C VAL A 130 10.68 -10.97 -3.01
N ALA A 131 9.67 -11.32 -2.22
CA ALA A 131 8.30 -11.50 -2.69
C ALA A 131 7.37 -10.55 -1.94
N ARG A 132 6.44 -9.91 -2.65
CA ARG A 132 5.41 -9.04 -2.07
C ARG A 132 4.04 -9.40 -2.62
N GLY A 133 3.02 -9.26 -1.79
CA GLY A 133 1.65 -9.40 -2.20
C GLY A 133 0.75 -8.42 -1.46
N ASN A 134 -0.20 -7.83 -2.16
CA ASN A 134 -1.19 -6.92 -1.60
C ASN A 134 -2.58 -7.31 -2.10
N LEU A 135 -3.53 -7.37 -1.18
CA LEU A 135 -4.94 -7.57 -1.46
C LEU A 135 -5.77 -6.48 -0.80
N GLY A 136 -6.81 -6.05 -1.48
CA GLY A 136 -7.74 -5.07 -0.96
C GLY A 136 -9.16 -5.34 -1.45
N TRP A 137 -10.13 -5.04 -0.59
CA TRP A 137 -11.55 -5.22 -0.89
C TRP A 137 -12.36 -4.17 -0.18
N ILE A 138 -13.24 -3.48 -0.92
CA ILE A 138 -14.22 -2.54 -0.40
C ILE A 138 -15.60 -3.04 -0.77
N GLU A 139 -16.44 -3.28 0.25
CA GLU A 139 -17.89 -3.39 0.10
C GLU A 139 -18.54 -2.09 0.55
N THR A 140 -19.41 -1.53 -0.27
CA THR A 140 -20.06 -0.24 0.04
C THR A 140 -21.42 -0.14 -0.67
N ASN A 141 -22.30 0.69 -0.11
CA ASN A 141 -23.58 1.03 -0.74
C ASN A 141 -23.48 2.20 -1.73
N ASP A 142 -22.40 3.00 -1.64
CA ASP A 142 -22.19 4.13 -2.54
C ASP A 142 -20.68 4.42 -2.69
N PHE A 143 -20.08 3.84 -3.70
CA PHE A 143 -18.64 3.98 -3.95
C PHE A 143 -18.22 5.43 -4.25
N GLU A 144 -19.07 6.21 -4.87
CA GLU A 144 -18.74 7.61 -5.21
C GLU A 144 -18.56 8.50 -3.98
N LYS A 145 -19.13 8.12 -2.85
CA LYS A 145 -18.95 8.80 -1.57
C LYS A 145 -17.76 8.31 -0.76
N VAL A 146 -17.17 7.19 -1.13
CA VAL A 146 -15.95 6.71 -0.47
C VAL A 146 -14.79 7.63 -0.84
N PRO A 147 -14.08 8.23 0.12
CA PRO A 147 -12.96 9.11 -0.18
C PRO A 147 -11.85 8.41 -0.99
N PRO A 148 -11.15 9.15 -1.87
CA PRO A 148 -10.07 8.58 -2.69
C PRO A 148 -8.96 7.89 -1.89
N ASP A 149 -8.66 8.35 -0.69
CA ASP A 149 -7.66 7.74 0.18
C ASP A 149 -7.99 6.29 0.58
N LEU A 150 -9.26 5.92 0.55
CA LEU A 150 -9.71 4.55 0.86
C LEU A 150 -9.86 3.68 -0.39
N ARG A 151 -9.95 4.29 -1.58
CA ARG A 151 -10.04 3.57 -2.84
C ARG A 151 -8.69 2.98 -3.23
N PHE A 152 -8.72 1.94 -4.04
CA PHE A 152 -7.50 1.28 -4.50
C PHE A 152 -7.06 1.78 -5.87
N PHE A 153 -5.75 2.02 -5.98
CA PHE A 153 -5.05 2.34 -7.21
C PHE A 153 -3.78 1.49 -7.27
N ALA A 154 -3.51 0.89 -8.40
CA ALA A 154 -2.28 0.14 -8.63
C ALA A 154 -1.28 0.97 -9.44
N GLY A 155 -0.05 0.51 -9.51
CA GLY A 155 1.04 1.16 -10.23
C GLY A 155 2.03 1.87 -9.32
N GLY A 156 3.30 1.85 -9.71
CA GLY A 156 4.39 2.49 -8.98
C GLY A 156 5.34 1.50 -8.31
N ASP A 157 6.32 2.03 -7.59
CA ASP A 157 7.48 1.29 -7.06
C ASP A 157 7.12 0.13 -6.12
N ARG A 158 6.07 0.29 -5.32
CA ARG A 158 5.63 -0.74 -4.36
C ARG A 158 4.36 -1.47 -4.81
N SER A 159 4.00 -1.35 -6.06
CA SER A 159 2.81 -1.93 -6.65
C SER A 159 3.19 -2.69 -7.92
N ILE A 160 3.00 -2.10 -9.08
CA ILE A 160 3.37 -2.67 -10.37
C ILE A 160 4.38 -1.74 -11.03
N ARG A 161 5.65 -2.09 -10.98
CA ARG A 161 6.72 -1.31 -11.62
C ARG A 161 6.61 -1.42 -13.15
N GLY A 162 6.84 -0.33 -13.82
CA GLY A 162 6.57 -0.15 -15.25
C GLY A 162 5.39 0.77 -15.51
N TYR A 163 4.52 0.96 -14.51
CA TYR A 163 3.36 1.83 -14.55
C TYR A 163 3.54 3.04 -13.63
N LYS A 164 2.88 4.15 -13.96
CA LYS A 164 2.90 5.35 -13.14
C LYS A 164 2.32 5.08 -11.75
N TYR A 165 2.81 5.82 -10.77
CA TYR A 165 2.29 5.77 -9.41
C TYR A 165 0.78 6.05 -9.38
N LYS A 166 0.02 5.10 -8.85
CA LYS A 166 -1.45 5.14 -8.80
C LYS A 166 -2.12 5.36 -10.16
N GLY A 167 -1.47 4.93 -11.24
CA GLY A 167 -1.96 5.13 -12.59
C GLY A 167 -2.88 4.03 -13.12
N ILE A 168 -3.15 2.99 -12.33
CA ILE A 168 -4.01 1.86 -12.72
C ILE A 168 -5.25 1.82 -11.84
N SER A 169 -6.40 2.03 -12.43
CA SER A 169 -7.73 1.81 -11.86
C SER A 169 -8.76 1.76 -12.99
N PRO A 170 -10.02 1.44 -12.71
CA PRO A 170 -11.09 1.68 -13.67
C PRO A 170 -11.13 3.15 -14.08
N ARG A 171 -11.58 3.42 -15.30
CA ARG A 171 -11.69 4.76 -15.85
C ARG A 171 -13.15 5.06 -16.20
N ASP A 172 -13.53 6.33 -16.10
CA ASP A 172 -14.84 6.81 -16.54
C ASP A 172 -14.92 6.97 -18.08
N GLU A 173 -16.04 7.48 -18.56
CA GLU A 173 -16.26 7.70 -19.99
C GLU A 173 -15.28 8.70 -20.60
N ASP A 174 -14.74 9.62 -19.79
CA ASP A 174 -13.73 10.60 -20.22
C ASP A 174 -12.29 10.08 -20.08
N GLY A 175 -12.11 8.81 -19.72
CA GLY A 175 -10.82 8.19 -19.53
C GLY A 175 -10.11 8.56 -18.23
N LYS A 176 -10.81 9.17 -17.28
CA LYS A 176 -10.25 9.56 -15.99
C LYS A 176 -10.31 8.42 -14.98
N LEU A 177 -9.26 8.31 -14.14
CA LEU A 177 -9.15 7.29 -13.11
C LEU A 177 -10.22 7.50 -12.02
N THR A 178 -10.98 6.45 -11.71
CA THR A 178 -12.04 6.51 -10.70
C THR A 178 -11.61 5.94 -9.35
N GLY A 179 -10.53 5.19 -9.30
CA GLY A 179 -10.22 4.31 -8.18
C GLY A 179 -11.03 3.01 -8.25
N ALA A 180 -10.59 2.02 -7.50
CA ALA A 180 -11.16 0.69 -7.52
C ALA A 180 -11.61 0.23 -6.14
N SER A 181 -12.54 -0.70 -6.10
CA SER A 181 -13.00 -1.37 -4.87
C SER A 181 -12.23 -2.66 -4.58
N LYS A 182 -11.45 -3.17 -5.52
CA LYS A 182 -10.69 -4.42 -5.37
C LYS A 182 -9.29 -4.25 -5.91
N LEU A 183 -8.32 -4.79 -5.16
CA LEU A 183 -6.90 -4.73 -5.47
C LEU A 183 -6.28 -6.10 -5.30
N ALA A 184 -5.46 -6.51 -6.27
CA ALA A 184 -4.56 -7.65 -6.14
C ALA A 184 -3.27 -7.33 -6.87
N THR A 185 -2.15 -7.29 -6.15
CA THR A 185 -0.83 -7.08 -6.74
C THR A 185 0.17 -8.06 -6.15
N GLY A 186 1.13 -8.48 -6.95
CA GLY A 186 2.21 -9.35 -6.53
C GLY A 186 3.51 -8.97 -7.20
N SER A 187 4.62 -9.25 -6.52
CA SER A 187 5.97 -8.98 -7.02
C SER A 187 6.91 -10.09 -6.64
N LEU A 188 7.74 -10.50 -7.58
CA LEU A 188 8.89 -11.38 -7.36
C LEU A 188 10.14 -10.68 -7.84
N GLU A 189 11.16 -10.63 -6.98
CA GLU A 189 12.44 -10.03 -7.27
C GLU A 189 13.56 -10.97 -6.89
N TYR A 190 14.53 -11.12 -7.80
CA TYR A 190 15.78 -11.82 -7.54
C TYR A 190 16.93 -10.82 -7.53
N GLN A 191 17.75 -10.88 -6.50
CA GLN A 191 18.92 -10.04 -6.33
C GLN A 191 20.18 -10.90 -6.24
N TYR A 192 21.21 -10.50 -6.95
CA TYR A 192 22.51 -11.13 -6.89
C TYR A 192 23.57 -10.15 -6.37
N ASN A 193 24.35 -10.59 -5.39
CA ASN A 193 25.47 -9.80 -4.87
C ASN A 193 26.62 -9.82 -5.89
N VAL A 194 26.79 -8.73 -6.61
CA VAL A 194 27.84 -8.59 -7.63
C VAL A 194 29.20 -8.40 -6.96
N THR A 195 29.32 -7.46 -6.06
CA THR A 195 30.55 -7.18 -5.33
C THR A 195 30.28 -6.31 -4.11
N GLY A 196 30.83 -6.68 -2.96
CA GLY A 196 30.73 -5.90 -1.73
C GLY A 196 29.30 -5.54 -1.35
N LYS A 197 29.00 -4.25 -1.40
CA LYS A 197 27.67 -3.69 -1.03
C LYS A 197 26.74 -3.48 -2.23
N TRP A 198 27.12 -3.96 -3.41
CA TRP A 198 26.38 -3.78 -4.65
C TRP A 198 25.68 -5.05 -5.09
N TRP A 199 24.38 -4.91 -5.38
CA TRP A 199 23.50 -5.99 -5.80
C TRP A 199 22.83 -5.63 -7.12
N GLY A 200 22.80 -6.56 -8.03
CA GLY A 200 21.95 -6.48 -9.22
C GLY A 200 20.59 -7.10 -8.95
N ALA A 201 19.55 -6.63 -9.59
CA ALA A 201 18.20 -7.12 -9.42
C ALA A 201 17.47 -7.30 -10.74
N VAL A 202 16.62 -8.33 -10.80
CA VAL A 202 15.61 -8.53 -11.84
C VAL A 202 14.29 -8.79 -11.16
N PHE A 203 13.21 -8.29 -11.75
CA PHE A 203 11.89 -8.42 -11.12
C PHE A 203 10.74 -8.47 -12.12
N VAL A 204 9.65 -9.04 -11.67
CA VAL A 204 8.36 -9.01 -12.34
C VAL A 204 7.27 -8.69 -11.33
N ASP A 205 6.41 -7.73 -11.68
CA ASP A 205 5.26 -7.33 -10.90
C ASP A 205 4.01 -7.51 -11.74
N SER A 206 2.95 -7.99 -11.12
CA SER A 206 1.67 -8.16 -11.81
C SER A 206 0.50 -7.92 -10.87
N GLY A 207 -0.59 -7.41 -11.40
CA GLY A 207 -1.79 -7.19 -10.61
C GLY A 207 -2.84 -6.37 -11.31
N GLU A 208 -3.86 -6.01 -10.55
CA GLU A 208 -4.99 -5.22 -11.02
C GLU A 208 -5.64 -4.42 -9.90
N ALA A 209 -6.32 -3.34 -10.30
CA ALA A 209 -7.26 -2.60 -9.46
C ALA A 209 -8.56 -2.50 -10.27
N VAL A 210 -9.62 -3.18 -9.82
CA VAL A 210 -10.88 -3.34 -10.55
C VAL A 210 -12.08 -3.20 -9.62
N ASN A 211 -13.25 -2.96 -10.19
CA ASN A 211 -14.52 -2.97 -9.45
C ASN A 211 -15.24 -4.31 -9.56
N ASP A 212 -15.03 -5.05 -10.63
CA ASP A 212 -15.65 -6.34 -10.88
C ASP A 212 -14.59 -7.38 -11.22
N ILE A 213 -14.53 -8.46 -10.44
CA ILE A 213 -13.60 -9.57 -10.67
C ILE A 213 -13.84 -10.24 -12.03
N LYS A 214 -15.07 -10.21 -12.52
CA LYS A 214 -15.41 -10.77 -13.85
C LYS A 214 -14.76 -9.98 -15.00
N GLN A 215 -14.39 -8.74 -14.76
CA GLN A 215 -13.66 -7.88 -15.70
C GLN A 215 -12.16 -7.81 -15.38
N SER A 216 -11.63 -8.88 -14.84
CA SER A 216 -10.22 -8.98 -14.47
C SER A 216 -9.31 -8.69 -15.66
N ASN A 217 -8.33 -7.82 -15.44
CA ASN A 217 -7.33 -7.44 -16.43
C ASN A 217 -6.00 -7.20 -15.72
N PHE A 218 -5.21 -8.27 -15.54
CA PHE A 218 -3.91 -8.17 -14.92
C PHE A 218 -2.94 -7.41 -15.81
N LYS A 219 -2.29 -6.42 -15.24
CA LYS A 219 -1.19 -5.68 -15.86
C LYS A 219 0.13 -6.15 -15.26
N THR A 220 1.12 -6.35 -16.13
CA THR A 220 2.41 -6.89 -15.74
C THR A 220 3.51 -5.93 -16.15
N GLY A 221 4.41 -5.65 -15.23
CA GLY A 221 5.65 -4.92 -15.48
C GLY A 221 6.84 -5.78 -15.14
N ALA A 222 7.94 -5.57 -15.84
CA ALA A 222 9.20 -6.25 -15.57
C ALA A 222 10.35 -5.26 -15.71
N GLY A 223 11.44 -5.55 -15.01
CA GLY A 223 12.57 -4.65 -15.04
C GLY A 223 13.83 -5.21 -14.43
N ILE A 224 14.81 -4.33 -14.42
CA ILE A 224 16.12 -4.55 -13.83
C ILE A 224 16.46 -3.42 -12.87
N GLY A 225 17.32 -3.67 -11.93
CA GLY A 225 17.72 -2.65 -10.97
C GLY A 225 19.05 -2.93 -10.32
N VAL A 226 19.46 -1.94 -9.51
CA VAL A 226 20.66 -1.99 -8.69
C VAL A 226 20.27 -1.65 -7.26
N ARG A 227 20.91 -2.33 -6.31
CA ARG A 227 20.78 -2.07 -4.87
C ARG A 227 22.15 -1.77 -4.32
N TRP A 228 22.27 -0.64 -3.64
CA TRP A 228 23.46 -0.30 -2.89
C TRP A 228 23.15 -0.34 -1.41
N GLN A 229 23.89 -1.16 -0.70
CA GLN A 229 23.79 -1.29 0.76
C GLN A 229 24.52 -0.11 1.44
N SER A 230 23.79 0.99 1.60
CA SER A 230 24.31 2.20 2.22
C SER A 230 24.26 2.13 3.76
N PRO A 231 24.98 3.03 4.48
CA PRO A 231 24.88 3.09 5.95
C PRO A 231 23.48 3.39 6.49
N VAL A 232 22.60 3.97 5.66
CA VAL A 232 21.21 4.32 6.03
C VAL A 232 20.16 3.36 5.47
N GLY A 233 20.61 2.26 4.86
CA GLY A 233 19.76 1.23 4.27
C GLY A 233 19.96 1.08 2.76
N PRO A 234 19.22 0.19 2.11
CA PRO A 234 19.38 -0.04 0.69
C PRO A 234 18.89 1.17 -0.12
N ILE A 235 19.71 1.61 -1.05
CA ILE A 235 19.34 2.58 -2.09
C ILE A 235 19.07 1.80 -3.36
N LYS A 236 17.90 2.03 -3.97
CA LYS A 236 17.42 1.29 -5.14
C LYS A 236 17.32 2.17 -6.36
N PHE A 237 17.76 1.62 -7.50
CA PHE A 237 17.51 2.17 -8.82
C PHE A 237 16.87 1.11 -9.68
N ASP A 238 15.68 1.36 -10.19
CA ASP A 238 14.94 0.43 -11.03
C ASP A 238 14.58 1.07 -12.37
N LEU A 239 14.70 0.26 -13.41
CA LEU A 239 14.13 0.53 -14.73
C LEU A 239 13.13 -0.56 -15.04
N ALA A 240 11.91 -0.19 -15.36
CA ALA A 240 10.83 -1.12 -15.62
C ALA A 240 9.93 -0.63 -16.76
N ARG A 241 9.31 -1.58 -17.44
CA ARG A 241 8.35 -1.31 -18.49
C ARG A 241 7.17 -2.26 -18.41
N PRO A 242 6.00 -1.87 -18.95
CA PRO A 242 4.88 -2.77 -19.12
C PRO A 242 5.22 -3.91 -20.08
N ILE A 243 4.64 -5.09 -19.83
CA ILE A 243 4.76 -6.28 -20.67
C ILE A 243 3.40 -6.56 -21.29
N ASP A 244 3.39 -6.75 -22.62
CA ASP A 244 2.17 -7.07 -23.41
C ASP A 244 1.01 -6.10 -23.19
N ASP A 245 1.31 -4.83 -22.95
CA ASP A 245 0.31 -3.79 -22.81
C ASP A 245 0.22 -2.98 -24.11
N LYS A 246 -0.97 -2.92 -24.70
CA LYS A 246 -1.20 -2.21 -25.97
C LYS A 246 -1.34 -0.71 -25.78
N GLU A 247 -1.66 -0.28 -24.57
CA GLU A 247 -1.93 1.13 -24.25
C GLU A 247 -0.74 1.82 -23.58
N GLU A 248 0.04 1.06 -22.80
CA GLU A 248 1.17 1.58 -22.04
C GLU A 248 2.49 0.95 -22.51
N HIS A 249 3.41 1.77 -22.98
CA HIS A 249 4.68 1.32 -23.57
C HIS A 249 5.91 1.99 -22.97
N GLY A 250 5.73 2.92 -22.03
CA GLY A 250 6.80 3.74 -21.50
C GLY A 250 7.76 3.00 -20.60
N LEU A 251 9.02 3.46 -20.60
CA LEU A 251 10.00 3.06 -19.60
C LEU A 251 9.82 3.94 -18.35
N GLN A 252 9.71 3.31 -17.18
CA GLN A 252 9.64 4.00 -15.89
C GLN A 252 10.93 3.81 -15.11
N PHE A 253 11.34 4.88 -14.44
CA PHE A 253 12.53 4.93 -13.62
C PHE A 253 12.13 5.20 -12.17
N TYR A 254 12.67 4.41 -11.24
CA TYR A 254 12.38 4.55 -9.82
C TYR A 254 13.66 4.66 -9.01
N ILE A 255 13.65 5.56 -8.03
CA ILE A 255 14.69 5.68 -7.01
C ILE A 255 14.01 5.48 -5.66
N GLY A 256 14.54 4.61 -4.83
CA GLY A 256 14.02 4.35 -3.50
C GLY A 256 15.12 4.29 -2.46
N LEU A 257 14.75 4.63 -1.22
CA LEU A 257 15.61 4.52 -0.05
C LEU A 257 14.78 3.93 1.08
N GLY A 258 15.37 3.04 1.85
CA GLY A 258 14.82 2.58 3.10
C GLY A 258 14.58 1.07 3.16
N PRO A 259 14.03 0.61 4.29
CA PRO A 259 13.82 -0.81 4.52
C PRO A 259 12.78 -1.39 3.55
N GLU A 260 12.99 -2.65 3.21
CA GLU A 260 12.10 -3.41 2.33
C GLU A 260 10.93 -4.07 3.09
N LEU A 261 11.00 -4.10 4.42
CA LEU A 261 9.98 -4.65 5.32
C LEU A 261 9.26 -3.56 6.09
#